data_18b4884d1239139dbdf0e305c6e72450
#
_entry.id   18b4884d1239139dbdf0e305c6e72450
#
_cell.length_a   1.000
_cell.length_b   1.000
_cell.length_c   1.000
_cell.angle_alpha   90.00
_cell.angle_beta   90.00
_cell.angle_gamma   90.00
#
_symmetry.space_group_name_H-M   'P 1'
#
loop_
_entity.id
_entity.type
_entity.pdbx_description
1 polymer ?
#
loop_
_entity_poly.entity_id
_entity_poly.type
_entity_poly.pdbx_seq_one_letter_code
_entity_poly.pdbx_strand_id
1 'polypeptide(L)'
;MCLSLVFIFFLLILIPDSAYAWGPATHLELGWDILNHLKPLPFFLQNLLSKFPYDYLYGNISADIVIGKNLTQQIKHCHNWRIGLKVMKSAKTDPQKAFAYGYISHLAADTIAHNYYIPEKFIQSFSSKILRHTYWEMRFDALVNKNVWRLPSRISKEIHQENDSLLKNILEDTPLSFRTNKTIFSSILMIHRMNQWHNMMAMLSSSSRWALSPEEKQQYYNQSLNAIKDFLNNGQKARCYRDDPTGKIKLDTAKRLRRHLTTLKKKGGNWEDAVEKALRILKH
;
A
#
# COMPACT_ATOMS: atom_id res chain seq x y z
N MET A 1 18.07 -19.09 13.43
CA MET A 1 17.12 -17.95 13.45
C MET A 1 17.54 -16.81 12.50
N CYS A 2 18.79 -16.30 12.52
CA CYS A 2 19.24 -15.29 11.55
C CYS A 2 19.18 -15.74 10.07
N LEU A 3 19.61 -16.95 9.76
CA LEU A 3 19.60 -17.47 8.38
C LEU A 3 18.19 -17.57 7.79
N SER A 4 17.20 -17.95 8.60
CA SER A 4 15.80 -18.04 8.18
C SER A 4 15.21 -16.67 7.86
N LEU A 5 15.56 -15.63 8.61
CA LEU A 5 15.12 -14.25 8.37
C LEU A 5 15.76 -13.66 7.11
N VAL A 6 17.04 -13.92 6.88
CA VAL A 6 17.74 -13.54 5.66
C VAL A 6 17.14 -14.27 4.45
N PHE A 7 16.82 -15.54 4.57
CA PHE A 7 16.16 -16.31 3.51
C PHE A 7 14.75 -15.80 3.20
N ILE A 8 13.95 -15.49 4.22
CA ILE A 8 12.62 -14.87 4.05
C ILE A 8 12.73 -13.49 3.42
N PHE A 9 13.74 -12.70 3.81
CA PHE A 9 14.02 -11.39 3.20
C PHE A 9 14.38 -11.53 1.71
N PHE A 10 15.24 -12.47 1.35
CA PHE A 10 15.55 -12.79 -0.04
C PHE A 10 14.32 -13.30 -0.81
N LEU A 11 13.48 -14.11 -0.18
CA LEU A 11 12.21 -14.55 -0.77
C LEU A 11 11.26 -13.38 -1.04
N LEU A 12 11.14 -12.42 -0.12
CA LEU A 12 10.32 -11.21 -0.30
C LEU A 12 10.86 -10.29 -1.41
N ILE A 13 12.20 -10.22 -1.59
CA ILE A 13 12.83 -9.49 -2.70
C ILE A 13 12.69 -10.23 -4.02
N LEU A 14 12.65 -11.55 -4.00
CA LEU A 14 12.51 -12.40 -5.19
C LEU A 14 11.07 -12.57 -5.65
N ILE A 15 10.07 -12.23 -4.81
CA ILE A 15 8.68 -12.16 -5.27
C ILE A 15 8.62 -11.12 -6.41
N PRO A 16 8.22 -11.54 -7.63
CA PRO A 16 8.13 -10.60 -8.74
C PRO A 16 7.25 -9.42 -8.36
N ASP A 17 7.56 -8.22 -8.85
CA ASP A 17 6.87 -6.94 -8.61
C ASP A 17 5.37 -7.13 -8.40
N SER A 18 4.99 -7.68 -7.26
CA SER A 18 3.61 -7.70 -6.80
C SER A 18 3.28 -6.26 -6.45
N ALA A 19 2.21 -5.75 -7.00
CA ALA A 19 1.79 -4.39 -6.76
C ALA A 19 1.31 -4.21 -5.31
N TYR A 20 2.23 -4.07 -4.38
CA TYR A 20 2.00 -3.42 -3.10
C TYR A 20 2.23 -1.93 -3.34
N ALA A 21 1.45 -1.06 -2.74
CA ALA A 21 1.59 0.39 -2.88
C ALA A 21 2.27 1.01 -1.66
N TRP A 22 1.56 1.05 -0.57
CA TRP A 22 2.12 1.31 0.73
C TRP A 22 2.30 -0.03 1.45
N GLY A 23 3.31 -0.13 2.29
CA GLY A 23 3.40 -1.29 3.17
C GLY A 23 2.29 -1.31 4.24
N PRO A 24 2.06 -2.47 4.89
CA PRO A 24 0.96 -2.60 5.85
C PRO A 24 1.04 -1.63 7.03
N ALA A 25 2.23 -1.22 7.44
CA ALA A 25 2.38 -0.26 8.53
C ALA A 25 1.91 1.14 8.15
N THR A 26 2.18 1.58 6.92
CA THR A 26 1.69 2.87 6.41
C THR A 26 0.15 2.88 6.32
N HIS A 27 -0.47 1.81 5.82
CA HIS A 27 -1.93 1.68 5.80
C HIS A 27 -2.54 1.73 7.21
N LEU A 28 -1.90 1.10 8.18
CA LEU A 28 -2.34 1.15 9.57
C LEU A 28 -2.14 2.53 10.19
N GLU A 29 -1.03 3.24 9.87
CA GLU A 29 -0.80 4.61 10.33
C GLU A 29 -1.87 5.56 9.79
N LEU A 30 -2.16 5.49 8.49
CA LEU A 30 -3.21 6.28 7.84
C LEU A 30 -4.59 5.98 8.43
N GLY A 31 -4.93 4.71 8.60
CA GLY A 31 -6.19 4.29 9.21
C GLY A 31 -6.32 4.74 10.66
N TRP A 32 -5.23 4.67 11.43
CA TRP A 32 -5.19 5.14 12.82
C TRP A 32 -5.35 6.66 12.91
N ASP A 33 -4.75 7.40 11.98
CA ASP A 33 -4.94 8.85 11.90
C ASP A 33 -6.39 9.24 11.58
N ILE A 34 -7.06 8.52 10.70
CA ILE A 34 -8.50 8.73 10.44
C ILE A 34 -9.30 8.51 11.72
N LEU A 35 -9.04 7.41 12.46
CA LEU A 35 -9.75 7.11 13.71
C LEU A 35 -9.52 8.16 14.81
N ASN A 36 -8.34 8.77 14.86
CA ASN A 36 -8.04 9.85 15.81
C ASN A 36 -8.65 11.20 15.41
N HIS A 37 -9.08 11.35 14.15
CA HIS A 37 -9.58 12.63 13.60
C HIS A 37 -10.90 12.43 12.84
N LEU A 38 -11.91 11.84 13.51
CA LEU A 38 -13.20 11.52 12.89
C LEU A 38 -14.10 12.76 12.61
N LYS A 39 -13.91 13.86 13.34
CA LYS A 39 -14.79 15.06 13.26
C LYS A 39 -15.06 15.58 11.83
N PRO A 40 -14.12 15.57 10.88
CA PRO A 40 -14.38 16.04 9.51
C PRO A 40 -15.21 15.07 8.65
N LEU A 41 -15.52 13.87 9.14
CA LEU A 41 -16.28 12.86 8.41
C LEU A 41 -17.80 13.02 8.67
N PRO A 42 -18.68 12.46 7.80
CA PRO A 42 -20.12 12.38 8.05
C PRO A 42 -20.43 11.71 9.38
N PHE A 43 -21.46 12.19 10.10
CA PHE A 43 -21.79 11.74 11.45
C PHE A 43 -21.99 10.22 11.55
N PHE A 44 -22.63 9.61 10.55
CA PHE A 44 -22.81 8.16 10.53
C PHE A 44 -21.48 7.40 10.49
N LEU A 45 -20.45 7.93 9.75
CA LEU A 45 -19.10 7.33 9.72
C LEU A 45 -18.38 7.53 11.05
N GLN A 46 -18.52 8.70 11.67
CA GLN A 46 -17.94 8.93 13.00
C GLN A 46 -18.42 7.86 13.98
N ASN A 47 -19.75 7.63 14.04
CA ASN A 47 -20.36 6.63 14.92
C ASN A 47 -19.93 5.20 14.57
N LEU A 48 -19.91 4.86 13.28
CA LEU A 48 -19.55 3.52 12.81
C LEU A 48 -18.09 3.20 13.15
N LEU A 49 -17.16 4.10 12.77
CA LEU A 49 -15.73 3.85 12.91
C LEU A 49 -15.26 3.93 14.37
N SER A 50 -15.88 4.78 15.21
CA SER A 50 -15.60 4.80 16.65
C SER A 50 -16.04 3.52 17.35
N LYS A 51 -17.13 2.88 16.89
CA LYS A 51 -17.66 1.65 17.47
C LYS A 51 -16.91 0.40 17.01
N PHE A 52 -16.43 0.39 15.77
CA PHE A 52 -15.76 -0.76 15.14
C PHE A 52 -14.36 -0.39 14.58
N PRO A 53 -13.45 0.16 15.42
CA PRO A 53 -12.16 0.68 14.95
C PRO A 53 -11.24 -0.43 14.43
N TYR A 54 -11.27 -1.62 15.02
CA TYR A 54 -10.40 -2.73 14.60
C TYR A 54 -10.88 -3.40 13.32
N ASP A 55 -12.18 -3.41 13.04
CA ASP A 55 -12.71 -3.86 11.74
C ASP A 55 -12.28 -2.89 10.64
N TYR A 56 -12.37 -1.58 10.88
CA TYR A 56 -11.86 -0.57 9.96
C TYR A 56 -10.36 -0.73 9.69
N LEU A 57 -9.53 -0.89 10.73
CA LEU A 57 -8.09 -1.12 10.57
C LEU A 57 -7.79 -2.45 9.86
N TYR A 58 -8.56 -3.49 10.13
CA TYR A 58 -8.43 -4.76 9.41
C TYR A 58 -8.74 -4.58 7.92
N GLY A 59 -9.77 -3.82 7.59
CA GLY A 59 -10.08 -3.43 6.21
C GLY A 59 -8.92 -2.72 5.52
N ASN A 60 -8.26 -1.79 6.23
CA ASN A 60 -7.12 -1.02 5.69
C ASN A 60 -5.91 -1.86 5.25
N ILE A 61 -5.78 -3.09 5.71
CA ILE A 61 -4.70 -3.99 5.31
C ILE A 61 -5.17 -5.19 4.50
N SER A 62 -6.49 -5.37 4.35
CA SER A 62 -7.05 -6.61 3.81
C SER A 62 -6.94 -6.74 2.30
N ALA A 63 -6.77 -5.67 1.54
CA ALA A 63 -6.53 -5.75 0.11
C ALA A 63 -5.17 -6.42 -0.22
N ASP A 64 -4.23 -6.41 0.72
CA ASP A 64 -2.93 -7.07 0.60
C ASP A 64 -2.90 -8.53 1.04
N ILE A 65 -4.01 -9.07 1.54
CA ILE A 65 -4.08 -10.48 1.95
C ILE A 65 -3.83 -11.41 0.76
N VAL A 66 -4.26 -11.05 -0.45
CA VAL A 66 -4.10 -11.89 -1.63
C VAL A 66 -2.68 -11.81 -2.18
N ILE A 67 -1.96 -12.92 -2.09
CA ILE A 67 -0.61 -13.09 -2.62
C ILE A 67 -0.68 -13.62 -4.05
N GLY A 68 0.25 -13.18 -4.93
CA GLY A 68 0.25 -13.58 -6.33
C GLY A 68 -0.85 -12.91 -7.17
N LYS A 69 -1.38 -11.79 -6.72
CA LYS A 69 -2.43 -11.01 -7.37
C LYS A 69 -2.12 -10.66 -8.84
N ASN A 70 -0.85 -10.59 -9.23
CA ASN A 70 -0.45 -10.38 -10.62
C ASN A 70 -0.74 -11.57 -11.56
N LEU A 71 -1.02 -12.74 -11.00
CA LEU A 71 -1.40 -13.93 -11.75
C LEU A 71 -2.91 -14.00 -12.01
N THR A 72 -3.69 -13.07 -11.43
CA THR A 72 -5.14 -12.96 -11.65
C THR A 72 -5.43 -11.97 -12.76
N GLN A 73 -6.58 -12.14 -13.44
CA GLN A 73 -7.04 -11.15 -14.41
C GLN A 73 -7.20 -9.77 -13.75
N GLN A 74 -6.84 -8.69 -14.46
CA GLN A 74 -6.87 -7.32 -13.93
C GLN A 74 -8.23 -6.92 -13.32
N ILE A 75 -9.33 -7.42 -13.87
CA ILE A 75 -10.70 -7.14 -13.39
C ILE A 75 -10.99 -7.79 -12.03
N LYS A 76 -10.30 -8.88 -11.70
CA LYS A 76 -10.44 -9.63 -10.44
C LYS A 76 -9.38 -9.24 -9.41
N HIS A 77 -8.54 -8.27 -9.72
CA HIS A 77 -7.45 -7.82 -8.86
C HIS A 77 -8.01 -7.13 -7.60
N CYS A 78 -7.55 -7.55 -6.41
CA CYS A 78 -8.01 -7.01 -5.12
C CYS A 78 -7.83 -5.49 -4.97
N HIS A 79 -6.85 -4.87 -5.65
CA HIS A 79 -6.61 -3.42 -5.68
C HIS A 79 -7.40 -2.71 -6.80
N ASN A 80 -8.63 -3.10 -7.04
CA ASN A 80 -9.50 -2.47 -8.03
C ASN A 80 -10.72 -1.84 -7.36
N TRP A 81 -11.11 -0.63 -7.77
CA TRP A 81 -12.31 0.06 -7.27
C TRP A 81 -13.57 -0.81 -7.36
N ARG A 82 -13.71 -1.58 -8.44
CA ARG A 82 -14.85 -2.50 -8.61
C ARG A 82 -14.93 -3.51 -7.46
N ILE A 83 -13.80 -4.07 -7.04
CA ILE A 83 -13.75 -5.02 -5.91
C ILE A 83 -14.06 -4.28 -4.59
N GLY A 84 -13.47 -3.12 -4.35
CA GLY A 84 -13.77 -2.31 -3.17
C GLY A 84 -15.25 -1.95 -3.06
N LEU A 85 -15.87 -1.52 -4.16
CA LEU A 85 -17.31 -1.24 -4.20
C LEU A 85 -18.16 -2.50 -4.02
N LYS A 86 -17.70 -3.67 -4.52
CA LYS A 86 -18.37 -4.95 -4.27
C LYS A 86 -18.33 -5.31 -2.78
N VAL A 87 -17.19 -5.06 -2.10
CA VAL A 87 -17.04 -5.24 -0.65
C VAL A 87 -18.03 -4.33 0.10
N MET A 88 -18.08 -3.03 -0.24
CA MET A 88 -19.03 -2.09 0.37
C MET A 88 -20.50 -2.53 0.18
N LYS A 89 -20.87 -2.89 -1.05
CA LYS A 89 -22.25 -3.31 -1.37
C LYS A 89 -22.65 -4.61 -0.66
N SER A 90 -21.71 -5.51 -0.43
CA SER A 90 -21.98 -6.83 0.17
C SER A 90 -21.91 -6.82 1.71
N ALA A 91 -21.41 -5.74 2.32
CA ALA A 91 -21.33 -5.57 3.77
C ALA A 91 -22.75 -5.40 4.36
N LYS A 92 -23.15 -6.32 5.25
CA LYS A 92 -24.49 -6.35 5.85
C LYS A 92 -24.47 -5.82 7.29
N THR A 93 -23.53 -6.29 8.11
CA THR A 93 -23.42 -5.90 9.51
C THR A 93 -22.57 -4.63 9.66
N ASP A 94 -22.68 -3.94 10.78
CA ASP A 94 -21.89 -2.74 11.03
C ASP A 94 -20.37 -3.02 11.11
N PRO A 95 -19.88 -4.11 11.73
CA PRO A 95 -18.48 -4.51 11.61
C PRO A 95 -18.03 -4.67 10.15
N GLN A 96 -18.84 -5.34 9.30
CA GLN A 96 -18.55 -5.49 7.88
C GLN A 96 -18.54 -4.15 7.13
N LYS A 97 -19.42 -3.22 7.48
CA LYS A 97 -19.42 -1.86 6.89
C LYS A 97 -18.16 -1.10 7.29
N ALA A 98 -17.76 -1.13 8.58
CA ALA A 98 -16.51 -0.52 9.02
C ALA A 98 -15.29 -1.11 8.28
N PHE A 99 -15.24 -2.44 8.17
CA PHE A 99 -14.24 -3.15 7.37
C PHE A 99 -14.23 -2.69 5.90
N ALA A 100 -15.41 -2.57 5.27
CA ALA A 100 -15.52 -2.13 3.88
C ALA A 100 -15.01 -0.69 3.68
N TYR A 101 -15.28 0.23 4.62
CA TYR A 101 -14.68 1.56 4.59
C TYR A 101 -13.17 1.53 4.80
N GLY A 102 -12.64 0.62 5.60
CA GLY A 102 -11.21 0.38 5.70
C GLY A 102 -10.61 -0.08 4.37
N TYR A 103 -11.24 -1.04 3.71
CA TYR A 103 -10.81 -1.55 2.40
C TYR A 103 -10.77 -0.44 1.34
N ILE A 104 -11.77 0.42 1.30
CA ILE A 104 -11.80 1.58 0.40
C ILE A 104 -10.72 2.60 0.76
N SER A 105 -10.46 2.82 2.05
CA SER A 105 -9.38 3.70 2.51
C SER A 105 -8.01 3.22 2.04
N HIS A 106 -7.77 1.90 2.06
CA HIS A 106 -6.59 1.30 1.47
C HIS A 106 -6.46 1.66 -0.02
N LEU A 107 -7.51 1.42 -0.82
CA LEU A 107 -7.49 1.72 -2.26
C LEU A 107 -7.27 3.21 -2.54
N ALA A 108 -7.87 4.09 -1.75
CA ALA A 108 -7.69 5.54 -1.88
C ALA A 108 -6.23 5.96 -1.61
N ALA A 109 -5.59 5.40 -0.58
CA ALA A 109 -4.17 5.63 -0.30
C ALA A 109 -3.28 5.11 -1.43
N ASP A 110 -3.61 3.95 -1.99
CA ASP A 110 -2.87 3.31 -3.06
C ASP A 110 -2.87 4.11 -4.37
N THR A 111 -3.91 4.92 -4.63
CA THR A 111 -3.88 5.82 -5.79
C THR A 111 -2.69 6.77 -5.72
N ILE A 112 -2.35 7.25 -4.52
CA ILE A 112 -1.21 8.17 -4.34
C ILE A 112 0.12 7.43 -4.49
N ALA A 113 0.26 6.27 -3.87
CA ALA A 113 1.48 5.50 -3.97
C ALA A 113 1.81 5.11 -5.42
N HIS A 114 0.85 4.52 -6.13
CA HIS A 114 1.07 3.92 -7.44
C HIS A 114 1.05 4.92 -8.61
N ASN A 115 0.33 6.05 -8.46
CA ASN A 115 0.26 7.02 -9.56
C ASN A 115 1.26 8.18 -9.38
N TYR A 116 1.79 8.40 -8.16
CA TYR A 116 2.67 9.54 -7.89
C TYR A 116 3.99 9.13 -7.24
N TYR A 117 3.99 8.53 -6.04
CA TYR A 117 5.19 8.24 -5.27
C TYR A 117 6.14 7.25 -5.97
N ILE A 118 5.68 6.04 -6.25
CA ILE A 118 6.51 4.99 -6.85
C ILE A 118 7.00 5.36 -8.26
N PRO A 119 6.15 5.90 -9.17
CA PRO A 119 6.62 6.37 -10.47
C PRO A 119 7.71 7.41 -10.38
N GLU A 120 7.58 8.39 -9.48
CA GLU A 120 8.61 9.41 -9.25
C GLU A 120 9.92 8.79 -8.75
N LYS A 121 9.85 7.86 -7.78
CA LYS A 121 11.02 7.15 -7.26
C LYS A 121 11.72 6.30 -8.32
N PHE A 122 10.99 5.74 -9.27
CA PHE A 122 11.58 5.00 -10.40
C PHE A 122 12.41 5.90 -11.30
N ILE A 123 11.99 7.14 -11.52
CA ILE A 123 12.74 8.11 -12.31
C ILE A 123 13.95 8.64 -11.53
N GLN A 124 13.76 9.06 -10.28
CA GLN A 124 14.83 9.56 -9.43
C GLN A 124 15.96 8.51 -9.27
N SER A 125 15.60 7.24 -9.09
CA SER A 125 16.56 6.13 -8.91
C SER A 125 16.86 5.32 -10.18
N PHE A 126 16.70 5.91 -11.38
CA PHE A 126 16.79 5.17 -12.63
C PHE A 126 18.11 4.41 -12.83
N SER A 127 19.21 4.92 -12.30
CA SER A 127 20.53 4.32 -12.44
C SER A 127 20.76 3.09 -11.55
N SER A 128 19.87 2.81 -10.59
CA SER A 128 19.98 1.64 -9.71
C SER A 128 19.22 0.45 -10.29
N LYS A 129 19.85 -0.73 -10.33
CA LYS A 129 19.17 -1.98 -10.74
C LYS A 129 18.40 -2.65 -9.61
N ILE A 130 18.70 -2.31 -8.35
CA ILE A 130 18.22 -3.01 -7.15
C ILE A 130 16.96 -2.36 -6.58
N LEU A 131 16.77 -1.05 -6.80
CA LEU A 131 15.66 -0.30 -6.22
C LEU A 131 14.38 -0.58 -7.01
N ARG A 132 13.66 -1.58 -6.54
CA ARG A 132 12.36 -2.00 -7.06
C ARG A 132 11.23 -1.34 -6.26
N HIS A 133 10.02 -1.55 -6.69
CA HIS A 133 8.79 -1.12 -6.04
C HIS A 133 8.81 -1.41 -4.53
N THR A 134 8.95 -2.67 -4.15
CA THR A 134 9.01 -3.13 -2.75
C THR A 134 10.06 -2.42 -1.89
N TYR A 135 11.20 -2.01 -2.47
CA TYR A 135 12.19 -1.24 -1.73
C TYR A 135 11.65 0.10 -1.25
N TRP A 136 10.94 0.84 -2.11
CA TRP A 136 10.42 2.16 -1.76
C TRP A 136 9.26 2.09 -0.77
N GLU A 137 8.43 1.04 -0.85
CA GLU A 137 7.40 0.75 0.15
C GLU A 137 8.00 0.49 1.52
N MET A 138 8.98 -0.41 1.58
CA MET A 138 9.67 -0.74 2.81
C MET A 138 10.38 0.48 3.42
N ARG A 139 10.94 1.36 2.57
CA ARG A 139 11.55 2.61 3.02
C ARG A 139 10.52 3.55 3.65
N PHE A 140 9.32 3.62 3.10
CA PHE A 140 8.24 4.43 3.63
C PHE A 140 7.74 3.84 4.97
N ASP A 141 7.50 2.54 5.01
CA ASP A 141 7.08 1.83 6.22
C ASP A 141 8.10 1.94 7.38
N ALA A 142 9.39 1.97 7.07
CA ALA A 142 10.44 2.14 8.09
C ALA A 142 10.35 3.49 8.84
N LEU A 143 9.69 4.49 8.27
CA LEU A 143 9.48 5.83 8.85
C LEU A 143 8.13 5.97 9.56
N VAL A 144 7.36 4.89 9.70
CA VAL A 144 6.09 4.86 10.42
C VAL A 144 6.31 4.99 11.93
N ASN A 145 5.38 5.64 12.62
CA ASN A 145 5.44 5.81 14.07
C ASN A 145 5.49 4.45 14.79
N LYS A 146 6.43 4.31 15.73
CA LYS A 146 6.65 3.04 16.47
C LYS A 146 5.40 2.51 17.16
N ASN A 147 4.48 3.37 17.59
CA ASN A 147 3.22 2.94 18.23
C ASN A 147 2.30 2.17 17.29
N VAL A 148 2.36 2.45 15.98
CA VAL A 148 1.55 1.77 14.95
C VAL A 148 1.88 0.28 14.89
N TRP A 149 3.14 -0.10 15.15
CA TRP A 149 3.58 -1.49 15.14
C TRP A 149 2.95 -2.39 16.22
N ARG A 150 2.20 -1.80 17.16
CA ARG A 150 1.39 -2.54 18.14
C ARG A 150 0.00 -2.89 17.60
N LEU A 151 -0.49 -2.18 16.58
CA LEU A 151 -1.83 -2.37 16.02
C LEU A 151 -2.06 -3.78 15.42
N PRO A 152 -1.12 -4.39 14.66
CA PRO A 152 -1.32 -5.74 14.15
C PRO A 152 -1.61 -6.77 15.25
N SER A 153 -1.01 -6.61 16.43
CA SER A 153 -1.27 -7.49 17.58
C SER A 153 -2.67 -7.30 18.16
N ARG A 154 -3.18 -6.08 18.14
CA ARG A 154 -4.53 -5.78 18.62
C ARG A 154 -5.57 -6.29 17.63
N ILE A 155 -5.36 -6.02 16.34
CA ILE A 155 -6.23 -6.50 15.26
C ILE A 155 -6.29 -8.03 15.25
N SER A 156 -5.16 -8.74 15.41
CA SER A 156 -5.10 -10.21 15.38
C SER A 156 -5.77 -10.88 16.58
N LYS A 157 -6.02 -10.15 17.69
CA LYS A 157 -6.77 -10.65 18.84
C LYS A 157 -8.28 -10.61 18.62
N GLU A 158 -8.74 -9.77 17.71
CA GLU A 158 -10.14 -9.68 17.33
C GLU A 158 -10.52 -10.84 16.40
N ILE A 159 -11.73 -11.34 16.53
CA ILE A 159 -12.24 -12.41 15.67
C ILE A 159 -12.94 -11.77 14.47
N HIS A 160 -12.25 -11.73 13.33
CA HIS A 160 -12.77 -11.14 12.09
C HIS A 160 -13.45 -12.15 11.16
N GLN A 161 -14.12 -13.17 11.70
CA GLN A 161 -14.74 -14.25 10.91
C GLN A 161 -15.75 -13.73 9.87
N GLU A 162 -16.57 -12.75 10.25
CA GLU A 162 -17.55 -12.16 9.34
C GLU A 162 -16.89 -11.41 8.19
N ASN A 163 -15.83 -10.65 8.47
CA ASN A 163 -15.06 -9.91 7.47
C ASN A 163 -14.29 -10.87 6.54
N ASP A 164 -13.71 -11.94 7.10
CA ASP A 164 -13.05 -12.99 6.33
C ASP A 164 -14.03 -13.69 5.38
N SER A 165 -15.24 -14.01 5.87
CA SER A 165 -16.29 -14.64 5.07
C SER A 165 -16.76 -13.72 3.95
N LEU A 166 -16.94 -12.43 4.25
CA LEU A 166 -17.28 -11.41 3.25
C LEU A 166 -16.22 -11.36 2.15
N LEU A 167 -14.94 -11.25 2.52
CA LEU A 167 -13.85 -11.10 1.58
C LEU A 167 -13.64 -12.39 0.76
N LYS A 168 -13.70 -13.56 1.40
CA LYS A 168 -13.60 -14.88 0.73
C LYS A 168 -14.66 -15.04 -0.37
N ASN A 169 -15.90 -14.63 -0.10
CA ASN A 169 -17.00 -14.72 -1.05
C ASN A 169 -16.89 -13.73 -2.24
N ILE A 170 -16.04 -12.72 -2.12
CA ILE A 170 -15.83 -11.70 -3.14
C ILE A 170 -14.60 -11.98 -3.98
N LEU A 171 -13.53 -12.46 -3.34
CA LEU A 171 -12.25 -12.78 -3.98
C LEU A 171 -12.24 -14.24 -4.45
N GLU A 172 -12.97 -14.50 -5.52
CA GLU A 172 -12.96 -15.77 -6.25
C GLU A 172 -11.71 -15.85 -7.15
N ASP A 173 -11.29 -17.10 -7.47
CA ASP A 173 -10.17 -17.38 -8.42
C ASP A 173 -8.81 -16.78 -8.00
N THR A 174 -8.47 -16.81 -6.72
CA THR A 174 -7.11 -16.49 -6.27
C THR A 174 -6.17 -17.69 -6.45
N PRO A 175 -4.87 -17.46 -6.77
CA PRO A 175 -3.91 -18.56 -6.98
C PRO A 175 -3.76 -19.50 -5.76
N LEU A 176 -3.92 -18.95 -4.56
CA LEU A 176 -3.87 -19.67 -3.31
C LEU A 176 -5.23 -19.57 -2.59
N SER A 177 -5.54 -20.57 -1.73
CA SER A 177 -6.74 -20.49 -0.90
C SER A 177 -6.72 -19.25 -0.01
N PHE A 178 -7.90 -18.71 0.32
CA PHE A 178 -8.02 -17.57 1.23
C PHE A 178 -7.31 -17.82 2.58
N ARG A 179 -7.43 -19.05 3.12
CA ARG A 179 -6.77 -19.45 4.37
C ARG A 179 -5.23 -19.38 4.24
N THR A 180 -4.68 -19.88 3.13
CA THR A 180 -3.24 -19.85 2.86
C THR A 180 -2.76 -18.41 2.72
N ASN A 181 -3.46 -17.58 1.94
CA ASN A 181 -3.16 -16.17 1.77
C ASN A 181 -3.14 -15.44 3.12
N LYS A 182 -4.17 -15.63 3.96
CA LYS A 182 -4.27 -15.02 5.28
C LYS A 182 -3.14 -15.46 6.22
N THR A 183 -2.76 -16.74 6.19
CA THR A 183 -1.64 -17.26 7.01
C THR A 183 -0.32 -16.60 6.62
N ILE A 184 -0.01 -16.51 5.32
CA ILE A 184 1.22 -15.86 4.84
C ILE A 184 1.20 -14.38 5.19
N PHE A 185 0.10 -13.68 4.96
CA PHE A 185 -0.05 -12.26 5.29
C PHE A 185 0.14 -11.99 6.79
N SER A 186 -0.46 -12.80 7.65
CA SER A 186 -0.29 -12.70 9.10
C SER A 186 1.17 -12.92 9.53
N SER A 187 1.88 -13.82 8.85
CA SER A 187 3.32 -14.04 9.07
C SER A 187 4.15 -12.84 8.67
N ILE A 188 3.82 -12.17 7.56
CA ILE A 188 4.45 -10.92 7.11
C ILE A 188 4.25 -9.82 8.15
N LEU A 189 3.02 -9.62 8.64
CA LEU A 189 2.73 -8.65 9.70
C LEU A 189 3.51 -8.93 10.99
N MET A 190 3.69 -10.21 11.34
CA MET A 190 4.49 -10.60 12.49
C MET A 190 5.98 -10.25 12.32
N ILE A 191 6.55 -10.46 11.12
CA ILE A 191 7.95 -10.10 10.81
C ILE A 191 8.15 -8.58 10.93
N HIS A 192 7.22 -7.79 10.41
CA HIS A 192 7.28 -6.33 10.49
C HIS A 192 7.26 -5.79 11.92
N ARG A 193 6.77 -6.56 12.91
CA ARG A 193 6.80 -6.21 14.33
C ARG A 193 8.15 -6.45 15.01
N MET A 194 9.06 -7.19 14.39
CA MET A 194 10.32 -7.59 15.01
C MET A 194 11.33 -6.43 15.00
N ASN A 195 11.98 -6.17 16.13
CA ASN A 195 13.04 -5.16 16.22
C ASN A 195 14.17 -5.42 15.21
N GLN A 196 14.46 -6.68 14.91
CA GLN A 196 15.45 -7.06 13.89
C GLN A 196 15.09 -6.54 12.51
N TRP A 197 13.78 -6.56 12.15
CA TRP A 197 13.31 -5.97 10.91
C TRP A 197 13.57 -4.46 10.86
N HIS A 198 13.20 -3.74 11.94
CA HIS A 198 13.43 -2.30 12.04
C HIS A 198 14.91 -1.94 11.97
N ASN A 199 15.77 -2.68 12.67
CA ASN A 199 17.21 -2.48 12.63
C ASN A 199 17.79 -2.71 11.23
N MET A 200 17.34 -3.76 10.53
CA MET A 200 17.76 -4.03 9.15
C MET A 200 17.31 -2.92 8.21
N MET A 201 16.07 -2.43 8.33
CA MET A 201 15.57 -1.31 7.54
C MET A 201 16.34 -0.01 7.81
N ALA A 202 16.69 0.26 9.07
CA ALA A 202 17.52 1.41 9.43
C ALA A 202 18.92 1.31 8.81
N MET A 203 19.56 0.14 8.84
CA MET A 203 20.86 -0.09 8.19
C MET A 203 20.81 0.09 6.67
N LEU A 204 19.80 -0.48 6.00
CA LEU A 204 19.58 -0.29 4.56
C LEU A 204 19.31 1.18 4.23
N SER A 205 18.63 1.89 5.13
CA SER A 205 18.34 3.30 5.01
C SER A 205 19.59 4.17 5.08
N SER A 206 20.47 3.92 6.06
CA SER A 206 21.70 4.70 6.28
C SER A 206 22.77 4.44 5.21
N SER A 207 22.80 3.24 4.64
CA SER A 207 23.79 2.87 3.61
C SER A 207 23.35 3.24 2.18
N SER A 208 22.10 3.64 1.97
CA SER A 208 21.60 3.96 0.65
C SER A 208 21.80 5.43 0.31
N ARG A 209 22.41 5.72 -0.83
CA ARG A 209 22.47 7.09 -1.41
C ARG A 209 21.09 7.64 -1.82
N TRP A 210 20.07 6.78 -1.90
CA TRP A 210 18.72 7.11 -2.28
C TRP A 210 17.87 7.24 -1.01
N ALA A 211 18.00 8.39 -0.35
CA ALA A 211 17.24 8.66 0.86
C ALA A 211 15.79 9.05 0.52
N LEU A 212 14.88 8.69 1.40
CA LEU A 212 13.55 9.29 1.48
C LEU A 212 13.62 10.35 2.58
N SER A 213 13.45 11.63 2.23
CA SER A 213 13.50 12.69 3.23
C SER A 213 12.23 12.71 4.11
N PRO A 214 12.31 13.22 5.34
CA PRO A 214 11.12 13.38 6.19
C PRO A 214 10.04 14.25 5.54
N GLU A 215 10.43 15.32 4.83
CA GLU A 215 9.52 16.25 4.15
C GLU A 215 8.78 15.54 3.02
N GLU A 216 9.50 14.76 2.24
CA GLU A 216 8.93 13.99 1.14
C GLU A 216 7.98 12.89 1.67
N LYS A 217 8.36 12.19 2.75
CA LYS A 217 7.47 11.24 3.45
C LYS A 217 6.20 11.95 3.90
N GLN A 218 6.33 13.10 4.54
CA GLN A 218 5.18 13.84 5.04
C GLN A 218 4.28 14.34 3.91
N GLN A 219 4.84 14.75 2.79
CA GLN A 219 4.09 15.19 1.62
C GLN A 219 3.18 14.06 1.10
N TYR A 220 3.74 12.88 0.80
CA TYR A 220 2.97 11.76 0.26
C TYR A 220 2.01 11.16 1.29
N TYR A 221 2.40 11.18 2.57
CA TYR A 221 1.53 10.80 3.67
C TYR A 221 0.27 11.68 3.73
N ASN A 222 0.45 13.00 3.69
CA ASN A 222 -0.66 13.96 3.70
C ASN A 222 -1.54 13.82 2.46
N GLN A 223 -0.95 13.59 1.29
CA GLN A 223 -1.72 13.33 0.06
C GLN A 223 -2.58 12.08 0.20
N SER A 224 -2.04 10.98 0.73
CA SER A 224 -2.77 9.74 0.98
C SER A 224 -3.90 9.94 1.99
N LEU A 225 -3.62 10.63 3.09
CA LEU A 225 -4.62 10.94 4.11
C LEU A 225 -5.77 11.80 3.54
N ASN A 226 -5.43 12.78 2.70
CA ASN A 226 -6.42 13.62 2.02
C ASN A 226 -7.26 12.82 1.00
N ALA A 227 -6.65 11.89 0.26
CA ALA A 227 -7.37 11.00 -0.65
C ALA A 227 -8.38 10.11 0.11
N ILE A 228 -7.98 9.55 1.25
CA ILE A 228 -8.88 8.78 2.12
C ILE A 228 -10.03 9.68 2.61
N LYS A 229 -9.74 10.85 3.18
CA LYS A 229 -10.77 11.78 3.68
C LYS A 229 -11.73 12.22 2.58
N ASP A 230 -11.20 12.51 1.40
CA ASP A 230 -12.02 12.91 0.24
C ASP A 230 -12.97 11.77 -0.15
N PHE A 231 -12.49 10.51 -0.22
CA PHE A 231 -13.37 9.39 -0.53
C PHE A 231 -14.42 9.14 0.57
N LEU A 232 -14.04 9.18 1.83
CA LEU A 232 -14.96 8.97 2.95
C LEU A 232 -16.08 10.03 3.00
N ASN A 233 -15.82 11.26 2.52
CA ASN A 233 -16.82 12.33 2.46
C ASN A 233 -17.64 12.32 1.16
N ASN A 234 -17.02 12.05 0.01
CA ASN A 234 -17.60 12.28 -1.31
C ASN A 234 -17.86 10.99 -2.11
N GLY A 235 -17.42 9.82 -1.59
CA GLY A 235 -17.60 8.52 -2.23
C GLY A 235 -16.97 8.52 -3.64
N GLN A 236 -17.72 8.03 -4.64
CA GLN A 236 -17.26 7.95 -6.02
C GLN A 236 -17.05 9.32 -6.71
N LYS A 237 -17.43 10.43 -6.07
CA LYS A 237 -17.14 11.79 -6.56
C LYS A 237 -15.76 12.27 -6.12
N ALA A 238 -15.07 11.56 -5.23
CA ALA A 238 -13.72 11.88 -4.79
C ALA A 238 -12.73 11.92 -5.96
N ARG A 239 -11.73 12.79 -5.86
CA ARG A 239 -10.70 12.95 -6.92
C ARG A 239 -9.93 11.66 -7.15
N CYS A 240 -9.54 10.97 -6.08
CA CYS A 240 -8.78 9.72 -6.15
C CYS A 240 -9.55 8.59 -6.87
N TYR A 241 -10.87 8.65 -6.96
CA TYR A 241 -11.67 7.63 -7.65
C TYR A 241 -11.41 7.62 -9.17
N ARG A 242 -10.88 8.71 -9.74
CA ARG A 242 -10.48 8.79 -11.16
C ARG A 242 -9.17 8.07 -11.46
N ASP A 243 -8.36 7.84 -10.43
CA ASP A 243 -7.07 7.17 -10.54
C ASP A 243 -7.23 5.66 -10.31
N ASP A 244 -6.48 4.86 -11.06
CA ASP A 244 -6.41 3.41 -10.85
C ASP A 244 -5.58 3.11 -9.60
N PRO A 245 -6.13 2.45 -8.56
CA PRO A 245 -5.36 2.09 -7.37
C PRO A 245 -4.15 1.18 -7.67
N THR A 246 -4.14 0.47 -8.80
CA THR A 246 -2.97 -0.31 -9.22
C THR A 246 -1.89 0.56 -9.88
N GLY A 247 -2.22 1.78 -10.30
CA GLY A 247 -1.34 2.71 -10.99
C GLY A 247 -0.70 2.16 -12.27
N LYS A 248 -1.29 1.13 -12.89
CA LYS A 248 -0.70 0.37 -14.00
C LYS A 248 -0.14 1.27 -15.09
N ILE A 249 -0.90 2.26 -15.55
CA ILE A 249 -0.48 3.16 -16.63
C ILE A 249 0.74 3.99 -16.21
N LYS A 250 0.70 4.59 -15.02
CA LYS A 250 1.79 5.44 -14.50
C LYS A 250 3.05 4.62 -14.22
N LEU A 251 2.91 3.45 -13.61
CA LEU A 251 4.03 2.54 -13.35
C LEU A 251 4.68 2.03 -14.65
N ASP A 252 3.90 1.63 -15.64
CA ASP A 252 4.43 1.16 -16.92
C ASP A 252 5.11 2.31 -17.68
N THR A 253 4.58 3.52 -17.60
CA THR A 253 5.21 4.73 -18.16
C THR A 253 6.54 5.01 -17.46
N ALA A 254 6.57 5.01 -16.12
CA ALA A 254 7.79 5.20 -15.35
C ALA A 254 8.86 4.13 -15.67
N LYS A 255 8.46 2.86 -15.81
CA LYS A 255 9.37 1.77 -16.22
C LYS A 255 9.96 1.98 -17.61
N ARG A 256 9.16 2.49 -18.57
CA ARG A 256 9.66 2.83 -19.92
C ARG A 256 10.64 4.00 -19.88
N LEU A 257 10.29 5.09 -19.20
CA LEU A 257 11.15 6.25 -19.02
C LEU A 257 12.47 5.88 -18.32
N ARG A 258 12.41 5.08 -17.26
CA ARG A 258 13.58 4.57 -16.55
C ARG A 258 14.53 3.81 -17.48
N ARG A 259 14.00 2.93 -18.35
CA ARG A 259 14.83 2.21 -19.35
C ARG A 259 15.49 3.17 -20.32
N HIS A 260 14.76 4.17 -20.81
CA HIS A 260 15.29 5.20 -21.70
C HIS A 260 16.43 5.99 -21.03
N LEU A 261 16.23 6.49 -19.80
CA LEU A 261 17.23 7.20 -19.03
C LEU A 261 18.49 6.36 -18.77
N THR A 262 18.31 5.08 -18.47
CA THR A 262 19.44 4.15 -18.27
C THR A 262 20.24 3.99 -19.55
N THR A 263 19.59 3.89 -20.70
CA THR A 263 20.25 3.78 -22.01
C THR A 263 20.96 5.07 -22.39
N LEU A 264 20.31 6.23 -22.18
CA LEU A 264 20.88 7.54 -22.46
C LEU A 264 22.16 7.77 -21.65
N LYS A 265 22.12 7.47 -20.34
CA LYS A 265 23.30 7.58 -19.47
C LYS A 265 24.47 6.69 -19.92
N LYS A 266 24.18 5.45 -20.33
CA LYS A 266 25.20 4.53 -20.86
C LYS A 266 25.86 5.02 -22.13
N LYS A 267 25.14 5.79 -22.96
CA LYS A 267 25.63 6.38 -24.21
C LYS A 267 26.34 7.74 -24.01
N GLY A 268 26.49 8.20 -22.77
CA GLY A 268 27.09 9.51 -22.47
C GLY A 268 26.20 10.73 -22.80
N GLY A 269 24.90 10.52 -23.02
CA GLY A 269 23.97 11.62 -23.33
C GLY A 269 23.58 12.44 -22.09
N ASN A 270 22.98 13.62 -22.30
CA ASN A 270 22.48 14.50 -21.24
C ASN A 270 21.26 13.88 -20.57
N TRP A 271 21.51 13.07 -19.55
CA TRP A 271 20.47 12.38 -18.80
C TRP A 271 19.84 13.25 -17.71
N GLU A 272 20.50 14.34 -17.29
CA GLU A 272 20.00 15.24 -16.23
C GLU A 272 18.75 15.99 -16.69
N ASP A 273 18.82 16.66 -17.83
CA ASP A 273 17.63 17.29 -18.45
C ASP A 273 16.53 16.28 -18.79
N ALA A 274 16.94 15.05 -19.19
CA ALA A 274 15.97 14.00 -19.50
C ALA A 274 15.22 13.51 -18.24
N VAL A 275 15.83 13.50 -17.06
CA VAL A 275 15.17 13.20 -15.79
C VAL A 275 14.09 14.24 -15.48
N GLU A 276 14.40 15.53 -15.60
CA GLU A 276 13.38 16.58 -15.40
C GLU A 276 12.21 16.45 -16.34
N LYS A 277 12.46 16.19 -17.63
CA LYS A 277 11.42 15.95 -18.63
C LYS A 277 10.57 14.74 -18.26
N ALA A 278 11.21 13.65 -17.82
CA ALA A 278 10.51 12.44 -17.40
C ALA A 278 9.60 12.69 -16.19
N LEU A 279 10.07 13.46 -15.20
CA LEU A 279 9.26 13.83 -14.03
C LEU A 279 8.08 14.72 -14.42
N ARG A 280 8.25 15.63 -15.38
CA ARG A 280 7.12 16.44 -15.90
C ARG A 280 6.08 15.57 -16.60
N ILE A 281 6.49 14.60 -17.42
CA ILE A 281 5.56 13.65 -18.09
C ILE A 281 4.73 12.85 -17.08
N LEU A 282 5.29 12.49 -15.91
CA LEU A 282 4.55 11.76 -14.88
C LEU A 282 3.52 12.62 -14.14
N LYS A 283 3.69 13.94 -14.10
CA LYS A 283 2.75 14.88 -13.44
C LYS A 283 1.49 15.15 -14.26
N HIS A 284 1.55 14.94 -15.57
CA HIS A 284 0.42 15.03 -16.51
C HIS A 284 -0.10 13.64 -16.88
#